data_1766ae9bb005d89e854d88680f6fd891
#
_entry.id   1766ae9bb005d89e854d88680f6fd891
#
_cell.length_a   1.000
_cell.length_b   1.000
_cell.length_c   1.000
_cell.angle_alpha   90.00
_cell.angle_beta   90.00
_cell.angle_gamma   90.00
#
_symmetry.space_group_name_H-M   'P 1'
#
loop_
_entity.id
_entity.type
_entity.pdbx_description
1 polymer ?
#
loop_
_entity_poly.entity_id
_entity_poly.type
_entity_poly.pdbx_seq_one_letter_code
_entity_poly.pdbx_strand_id
1 'polypeptide(L)'
;MRCTPSNRLALWLLTAVCTVACNTNKPEEITAEADTRLWVKEAFAKKDIMQMPTTFNHERAAIIHSRLLAETDLLKKMNLTAAYANELLNCGKYSEAISMLDTIYKFFADYNAEMDSLTKRNLYSMVGIAYMRQGEIENCLQHHNHESCLIPIQPKGIHQLTTGSRKAIEIYEKCLAEFPQDLETIYLLNIAYMTLGEYPHRVPKKYLIDPTWFKSKIDYPRYTDIAAQLGLNTYSLAGGTVIDDFNNDGWLDIVVTSMGTKEELILYINN
;
A
#
# COMPACT_ATOMS: atom_id res chain seq x y z
N MET A 1 -52.72 52.40 -4.71
CA MET A 1 -52.81 51.84 -3.34
C MET A 1 -51.49 52.00 -2.65
N ARG A 2 -51.48 52.53 -1.44
CA ARG A 2 -50.31 53.08 -0.73
C ARG A 2 -49.39 51.96 -0.24
N CYS A 3 -48.10 52.01 -0.58
CA CYS A 3 -47.06 51.23 0.07
C CYS A 3 -46.68 51.89 1.38
N THR A 4 -46.80 51.18 2.47
CA THR A 4 -46.38 51.58 3.80
C THR A 4 -44.87 51.41 3.98
N PRO A 5 -44.15 52.31 4.67
CA PRO A 5 -42.72 52.25 4.83
C PRO A 5 -42.34 51.55 6.13
N SER A 6 -42.10 50.22 6.10
CA SER A 6 -41.63 49.49 7.29
C SER A 6 -40.45 48.52 7.09
N ASN A 7 -39.81 48.52 5.92
CA ASN A 7 -38.72 47.57 5.69
C ASN A 7 -37.32 48.18 5.52
N ARG A 8 -37.13 49.46 5.82
CA ARG A 8 -35.79 50.11 5.72
C ARG A 8 -34.89 49.84 6.91
N LEU A 9 -35.45 49.57 8.09
CA LEU A 9 -34.62 49.25 9.28
C LEU A 9 -34.01 47.82 9.23
N ALA A 10 -34.73 46.86 8.69
CA ALA A 10 -34.23 45.46 8.56
C ALA A 10 -33.11 45.34 7.53
N LEU A 11 -33.12 46.16 6.47
CA LEU A 11 -32.08 46.18 5.46
C LEU A 11 -30.76 46.75 5.96
N TRP A 12 -30.80 47.74 6.84
CA TRP A 12 -29.61 48.32 7.47
C TRP A 12 -28.94 47.40 8.48
N LEU A 13 -29.71 46.59 9.21
CA LEU A 13 -29.16 45.61 10.12
C LEU A 13 -28.53 44.43 9.36
N LEU A 14 -29.06 44.01 8.25
CA LEU A 14 -28.46 42.95 7.40
C LEU A 14 -27.17 43.43 6.72
N THR A 15 -27.11 44.70 6.26
CA THR A 15 -25.86 45.24 5.67
C THR A 15 -24.78 45.47 6.74
N ALA A 16 -25.13 45.85 7.96
CA ALA A 16 -24.19 46.00 9.06
C ALA A 16 -23.60 44.65 9.53
N VAL A 17 -24.43 43.57 9.54
CA VAL A 17 -23.94 42.23 9.88
C VAL A 17 -23.03 41.67 8.78
N CYS A 18 -23.34 41.89 7.50
CA CYS A 18 -22.45 41.46 6.41
C CYS A 18 -21.11 42.23 6.40
N THR A 19 -21.09 43.51 6.74
CA THR A 19 -19.83 44.28 6.79
C THR A 19 -18.94 43.92 7.97
N VAL A 20 -19.51 43.47 9.10
CA VAL A 20 -18.73 42.97 10.24
C VAL A 20 -18.21 41.55 9.96
N ALA A 21 -18.94 40.73 9.23
CA ALA A 21 -18.48 39.38 8.88
C ALA A 21 -17.36 39.37 7.80
N CYS A 22 -17.29 40.40 6.97
CA CYS A 22 -16.23 40.55 5.96
C CYS A 22 -14.97 41.28 6.47
N ASN A 23 -14.95 41.74 7.71
CA ASN A 23 -13.83 42.48 8.24
C ASN A 23 -13.02 41.76 9.32
N THR A 24 -13.22 40.44 9.41
CA THR A 24 -12.39 39.62 10.28
C THR A 24 -11.29 38.96 9.48
N ASN A 25 -10.11 39.46 9.73
CA ASN A 25 -8.81 38.89 9.36
C ASN A 25 -8.52 38.94 7.85
N LYS A 26 -7.86 40.03 7.42
CA LYS A 26 -6.84 39.84 6.39
C LYS A 26 -6.06 38.61 6.79
N PRO A 27 -5.91 37.61 5.93
CA PRO A 27 -4.91 36.56 6.19
C PRO A 27 -3.63 37.35 6.49
N GLU A 28 -2.99 37.12 7.64
CA GLU A 28 -1.63 37.53 7.87
C GLU A 28 -0.90 37.22 6.58
N GLU A 29 -0.35 38.22 5.94
CA GLU A 29 0.57 38.02 4.84
C GLU A 29 1.62 37.09 5.41
N ILE A 30 1.54 35.78 5.02
CA ILE A 30 2.58 34.82 5.31
C ILE A 30 3.78 35.42 4.61
N THR A 31 4.57 36.17 5.36
CA THR A 31 5.81 36.73 4.87
C THR A 31 6.58 35.58 4.27
N ALA A 32 7.00 35.71 3.02
CA ALA A 32 7.59 34.68 2.18
C ALA A 32 8.91 34.07 2.73
N GLU A 33 9.20 34.24 4.00
CA GLU A 33 10.43 33.80 4.68
C GLU A 33 10.31 32.44 5.41
N ALA A 34 9.13 31.92 5.61
CA ALA A 34 9.03 30.56 6.14
C ALA A 34 9.10 29.57 4.96
N ASP A 35 10.30 29.13 4.61
CA ASP A 35 10.47 28.02 3.68
C ASP A 35 9.83 26.77 4.30
N THR A 36 8.56 26.55 3.95
CA THR A 36 7.77 25.42 4.43
C THR A 36 8.49 24.09 4.20
N ARG A 37 9.31 24.01 3.13
CA ARG A 37 10.14 22.85 2.82
C ARG A 37 11.22 22.64 3.89
N LEU A 38 11.86 23.71 4.34
CA LEU A 38 12.87 23.65 5.38
C LEU A 38 12.25 23.24 6.71
N TRP A 39 11.12 23.83 7.08
CA TRP A 39 10.39 23.47 8.30
C TRP A 39 9.97 21.98 8.29
N VAL A 40 9.39 21.48 7.19
CA VAL A 40 9.01 20.08 7.04
C VAL A 40 10.25 19.20 7.17
N LYS A 41 11.34 19.52 6.48
CA LYS A 41 12.61 18.77 6.54
C LYS A 41 13.17 18.70 7.97
N GLU A 42 13.16 19.81 8.69
CA GLU A 42 13.62 19.85 10.09
C GLU A 42 12.70 19.08 11.04
N ALA A 43 11.38 19.15 10.82
CA ALA A 43 10.41 18.38 11.59
C ALA A 43 10.58 16.88 11.40
N PHE A 44 10.86 16.43 10.17
CA PHE A 44 11.16 15.02 9.87
C PHE A 44 12.52 14.59 10.43
N ALA A 45 13.55 15.44 10.35
CA ALA A 45 14.88 15.12 10.87
C ALA A 45 14.90 14.87 12.39
N LYS A 46 13.91 15.40 13.13
CA LYS A 46 13.74 15.19 14.57
C LYS A 46 12.97 13.91 14.93
N LYS A 47 12.38 13.21 13.96
CA LYS A 47 11.58 12.01 14.18
C LYS A 47 12.44 10.76 14.18
N ASP A 48 12.16 9.84 15.11
CA ASP A 48 12.73 8.49 15.05
C ASP A 48 12.05 7.70 13.92
N ILE A 49 12.80 7.44 12.85
CA ILE A 49 12.32 6.73 11.66
C ILE A 49 11.77 5.35 12.01
N MET A 50 12.29 4.70 13.07
CA MET A 50 11.80 3.39 13.51
C MET A 50 10.38 3.45 14.11
N GLN A 51 9.94 4.63 14.54
CA GLN A 51 8.57 4.87 15.04
C GLN A 51 7.63 5.45 13.96
N MET A 52 8.15 5.73 12.78
CA MET A 52 7.35 6.25 11.68
C MET A 52 6.57 5.13 10.96
N PRO A 53 5.50 5.49 10.24
CA PRO A 53 4.75 4.53 9.45
C PRO A 53 5.62 3.74 8.47
N THR A 54 5.11 2.62 8.02
CA THR A 54 5.78 1.65 7.13
C THR A 54 6.11 2.19 5.73
N THR A 55 5.99 3.49 5.50
CA THR A 55 6.37 4.16 4.23
C THR A 55 7.87 4.48 4.14
N PHE A 56 8.59 4.42 5.26
CA PHE A 56 10.04 4.70 5.32
C PHE A 56 10.88 3.42 5.25
N ASN A 57 10.49 2.49 4.38
CA ASN A 57 11.07 1.15 4.36
C ASN A 57 12.57 1.15 4.01
N HIS A 58 13.02 2.03 3.10
CA HIS A 58 14.44 2.13 2.74
C HIS A 58 15.32 2.58 3.90
N GLU A 59 14.88 3.62 4.60
CA GLU A 59 15.57 4.18 5.76
C GLU A 59 15.57 3.18 6.93
N ARG A 60 14.43 2.54 7.18
CA ARG A 60 14.29 1.50 8.21
C ARG A 60 15.17 0.30 7.89
N ALA A 61 15.20 -0.17 6.64
CA ALA A 61 16.08 -1.23 6.18
C ALA A 61 17.55 -0.90 6.45
N ALA A 62 18.00 0.32 6.15
CA ALA A 62 19.38 0.74 6.40
C ALA A 62 19.73 0.72 7.89
N ILE A 63 18.83 1.20 8.76
CA ILE A 63 19.02 1.19 10.22
C ILE A 63 19.06 -0.25 10.74
N ILE A 64 18.13 -1.11 10.33
CA ILE A 64 18.09 -2.51 10.77
C ILE A 64 19.32 -3.26 10.28
N HIS A 65 19.76 -3.03 9.05
CA HIS A 65 20.97 -3.64 8.50
C HIS A 65 22.21 -3.27 9.29
N SER A 66 22.37 -2.00 9.67
CA SER A 66 23.51 -1.59 10.51
C SER A 66 23.50 -2.26 11.89
N ARG A 67 22.31 -2.42 12.50
CA ARG A 67 22.16 -3.16 13.76
C ARG A 67 22.46 -4.66 13.60
N LEU A 68 22.00 -5.26 12.47
CA LEU A 68 22.26 -6.66 12.15
C LEU A 68 23.76 -6.97 12.04
N LEU A 69 24.53 -6.06 11.41
CA LEU A 69 25.99 -6.22 11.27
C LEU A 69 26.73 -6.12 12.61
N ALA A 70 26.21 -5.36 13.56
CA ALA A 70 26.80 -5.19 14.88
C ALA A 70 26.38 -6.26 15.91
N GLU A 71 25.31 -7.04 15.61
CA GLU A 71 24.74 -7.99 16.57
C GLU A 71 25.56 -9.29 16.61
N THR A 72 25.86 -9.73 17.81
CA THR A 72 26.64 -10.98 18.08
C THR A 72 25.77 -12.10 18.65
N ASP A 73 24.66 -11.76 19.30
CA ASP A 73 23.72 -12.74 19.81
C ASP A 73 22.92 -13.38 18.66
N LEU A 74 22.97 -14.71 18.58
CA LEU A 74 22.38 -15.46 17.46
C LEU A 74 20.87 -15.23 17.33
N LEU A 75 20.14 -15.27 18.45
CA LEU A 75 18.68 -15.13 18.42
C LEU A 75 18.25 -13.71 18.02
N LYS A 76 18.92 -12.70 18.57
CA LYS A 76 18.70 -11.30 18.16
C LYS A 76 19.06 -11.06 16.70
N LYS A 77 20.16 -11.67 16.25
CA LYS A 77 20.58 -11.61 14.85
C LYS A 77 19.54 -12.20 13.91
N MET A 78 18.90 -13.32 14.26
CA MET A 78 17.82 -13.91 13.48
C MET A 78 16.57 -13.02 13.44
N ASN A 79 16.21 -12.43 14.59
CA ASN A 79 15.07 -11.48 14.64
C ASN A 79 15.34 -10.23 13.79
N LEU A 80 16.58 -9.70 13.83
CA LEU A 80 16.97 -8.57 12.98
C LEU A 80 17.01 -8.95 11.50
N THR A 81 17.44 -10.19 11.18
CA THR A 81 17.40 -10.70 9.79
C THR A 81 15.98 -10.78 9.26
N ALA A 82 15.04 -11.30 10.06
CA ALA A 82 13.62 -11.33 9.70
C ALA A 82 13.03 -9.93 9.52
N ALA A 83 13.34 -9.00 10.44
CA ALA A 83 12.91 -7.61 10.34
C ALA A 83 13.49 -6.91 9.10
N TYR A 84 14.77 -7.15 8.79
CA TYR A 84 15.42 -6.61 7.60
C TYR A 84 14.80 -7.17 6.32
N ALA A 85 14.55 -8.49 6.26
CA ALA A 85 13.88 -9.12 5.13
C ALA A 85 12.49 -8.54 4.88
N ASN A 86 11.73 -8.24 5.94
CA ASN A 86 10.43 -7.60 5.82
C ASN A 86 10.51 -6.19 5.20
N GLU A 87 11.47 -5.37 5.64
CA GLU A 87 11.69 -4.05 5.01
C GLU A 87 12.15 -4.18 3.54
N LEU A 88 12.98 -5.17 3.23
CA LEU A 88 13.39 -5.45 1.85
C LEU A 88 12.20 -5.83 0.95
N LEU A 89 11.27 -6.63 1.45
CA LEU A 89 10.02 -6.96 0.73
C LEU A 89 9.21 -5.69 0.41
N ASN A 90 9.08 -4.81 1.40
CA ASN A 90 8.38 -3.54 1.24
C ASN A 90 9.11 -2.56 0.30
N CYS A 91 10.43 -2.75 0.11
CA CYS A 91 11.23 -2.01 -0.87
C CYS A 91 11.24 -2.66 -2.28
N GLY A 92 10.52 -3.76 -2.49
CA GLY A 92 10.54 -4.52 -3.76
C GLY A 92 11.80 -5.36 -3.99
N LYS A 93 12.66 -5.52 -2.97
CA LYS A 93 13.89 -6.32 -3.04
C LYS A 93 13.63 -7.77 -2.63
N TYR A 94 12.69 -8.41 -3.32
CA TYR A 94 12.19 -9.74 -2.96
C TYR A 94 13.27 -10.83 -3.00
N SER A 95 14.21 -10.78 -3.95
CA SER A 95 15.27 -11.81 -4.06
C SER A 95 16.21 -11.81 -2.86
N GLU A 96 16.61 -10.62 -2.38
CA GLU A 96 17.43 -10.48 -1.16
C GLU A 96 16.65 -10.96 0.06
N ALA A 97 15.37 -10.56 0.18
CA ALA A 97 14.49 -10.96 1.28
C ALA A 97 14.31 -12.49 1.33
N ILE A 98 14.02 -13.14 0.19
CA ILE A 98 13.87 -14.61 0.09
C ILE A 98 15.17 -15.29 0.58
N SER A 99 16.33 -14.86 0.12
CA SER A 99 17.62 -15.46 0.53
C SER A 99 17.82 -15.41 2.05
N MET A 100 17.44 -14.30 2.68
CA MET A 100 17.52 -14.15 4.13
C MET A 100 16.52 -15.01 4.88
N LEU A 101 15.29 -15.02 4.43
CA LEU A 101 14.21 -15.82 5.02
C LEU A 101 14.47 -17.32 4.88
N ASP A 102 14.96 -17.76 3.72
CA ASP A 102 15.36 -19.15 3.48
C ASP A 102 16.51 -19.59 4.42
N THR A 103 17.43 -18.67 4.73
CA THR A 103 18.50 -18.94 5.69
C THR A 103 17.95 -19.19 7.09
N ILE A 104 17.00 -18.35 7.53
CA ILE A 104 16.32 -18.54 8.83
C ILE A 104 15.52 -19.85 8.82
N TYR A 105 14.76 -20.07 7.77
CA TYR A 105 13.91 -21.27 7.64
C TYR A 105 14.74 -22.56 7.70
N LYS A 106 15.85 -22.62 6.95
CA LYS A 106 16.78 -23.77 6.96
C LYS A 106 17.43 -23.97 8.32
N PHE A 107 17.88 -22.89 8.96
CA PHE A 107 18.45 -22.99 10.29
C PHE A 107 17.52 -23.70 11.28
N PHE A 108 16.25 -23.29 11.35
CA PHE A 108 15.28 -23.94 12.23
C PHE A 108 14.95 -25.39 11.83
N ALA A 109 14.94 -25.67 10.54
CA ALA A 109 14.71 -27.04 10.04
C ALA A 109 15.89 -27.98 10.36
N ASP A 110 17.13 -27.51 10.15
CA ASP A 110 18.34 -28.32 10.27
C ASP A 110 18.74 -28.59 11.73
N TYR A 111 18.54 -27.59 12.59
CA TYR A 111 18.92 -27.71 14.01
C TYR A 111 17.78 -28.19 14.91
N ASN A 112 16.62 -28.51 14.35
CA ASN A 112 15.41 -28.87 15.12
C ASN A 112 15.19 -27.93 16.32
N ALA A 113 15.55 -26.64 16.11
CA ALA A 113 15.47 -25.64 17.15
C ALA A 113 14.02 -25.38 17.50
N GLU A 114 13.71 -25.38 18.78
CA GLU A 114 12.36 -25.07 19.24
C GLU A 114 12.03 -23.60 18.91
N MET A 115 10.96 -23.45 18.14
CA MET A 115 10.36 -22.15 17.82
C MET A 115 8.95 -22.15 18.38
N ASP A 116 8.56 -21.12 19.06
CA ASP A 116 7.17 -20.98 19.48
C ASP A 116 6.23 -20.94 18.26
N SER A 117 5.00 -21.42 18.45
CA SER A 117 4.02 -21.58 17.36
C SER A 117 3.74 -20.30 16.61
N LEU A 118 3.70 -19.14 17.29
CA LEU A 118 3.42 -17.85 16.66
C LEU A 118 4.58 -17.41 15.76
N THR A 119 5.81 -17.52 16.26
CA THR A 119 7.02 -17.19 15.48
C THR A 119 7.14 -18.09 14.25
N LYS A 120 6.88 -19.39 14.41
CA LYS A 120 6.91 -20.35 13.30
C LYS A 120 5.84 -20.02 12.23
N ARG A 121 4.61 -19.77 12.66
CA ARG A 121 3.53 -19.36 11.76
C ARG A 121 3.88 -18.07 11.01
N ASN A 122 4.42 -17.06 11.71
CA ASN A 122 4.83 -15.80 11.10
C ASN A 122 5.96 -15.99 10.08
N LEU A 123 6.91 -16.88 10.35
CA LEU A 123 7.99 -17.21 9.41
C LEU A 123 7.42 -17.85 8.13
N TYR A 124 6.49 -18.81 8.23
CA TYR A 124 5.82 -19.37 7.06
C TYR A 124 5.10 -18.29 6.26
N SER A 125 4.34 -17.41 6.93
CA SER A 125 3.64 -16.30 6.27
C SER A 125 4.60 -15.40 5.52
N MET A 126 5.69 -14.96 6.14
CA MET A 126 6.70 -14.09 5.52
C MET A 126 7.35 -14.74 4.30
N VAL A 127 7.76 -16.01 4.40
CA VAL A 127 8.38 -16.74 3.28
C VAL A 127 7.38 -16.93 2.13
N GLY A 128 6.15 -17.31 2.44
CA GLY A 128 5.10 -17.46 1.44
C GLY A 128 4.77 -16.14 0.72
N ILE A 129 4.64 -15.04 1.47
CA ILE A 129 4.42 -13.70 0.91
C ILE A 129 5.61 -13.28 0.04
N ALA A 130 6.84 -13.57 0.45
CA ALA A 130 8.04 -13.22 -0.32
C ALA A 130 8.02 -13.88 -1.71
N TYR A 131 7.67 -15.16 -1.79
CA TYR A 131 7.52 -15.87 -3.05
C TYR A 131 6.32 -15.39 -3.88
N MET A 132 5.19 -15.05 -3.22
CA MET A 132 4.06 -14.42 -3.92
C MET A 132 4.46 -13.10 -4.56
N ARG A 133 5.16 -12.24 -3.82
CA ARG A 133 5.69 -10.96 -4.32
C ARG A 133 6.67 -11.15 -5.47
N GLN A 134 7.52 -12.16 -5.41
CA GLN A 134 8.37 -12.52 -6.54
C GLN A 134 7.51 -12.81 -7.78
N GLY A 135 6.51 -13.67 -7.66
CA GLY A 135 5.63 -14.02 -8.77
C GLY A 135 4.88 -12.81 -9.33
N GLU A 136 4.33 -11.96 -8.45
CA GLU A 136 3.63 -10.73 -8.87
C GLU A 136 4.56 -9.77 -9.63
N ILE A 137 5.73 -9.46 -9.09
CA ILE A 137 6.65 -8.48 -9.70
C ILE A 137 7.18 -8.99 -11.04
N GLU A 138 7.62 -10.27 -11.11
CA GLU A 138 8.13 -10.85 -12.35
C GLU A 138 7.07 -10.86 -13.46
N ASN A 139 5.81 -11.15 -13.14
CA ASN A 139 4.74 -11.16 -14.11
C ASN A 139 4.20 -9.75 -14.42
N CYS A 140 4.10 -8.85 -13.44
CA CYS A 140 3.70 -7.47 -13.68
C CYS A 140 4.67 -6.71 -14.58
N LEU A 141 5.98 -6.87 -14.39
CA LEU A 141 6.97 -6.16 -15.21
C LEU A 141 6.94 -6.58 -16.68
N GLN A 142 6.59 -7.83 -16.97
CA GLN A 142 6.64 -8.38 -18.32
C GLN A 142 5.27 -8.44 -19.02
N HIS A 143 4.19 -8.57 -18.25
CA HIS A 143 2.88 -8.92 -18.78
C HIS A 143 1.72 -8.12 -18.14
N HIS A 144 2.00 -6.90 -17.67
CA HIS A 144 0.96 -6.08 -17.03
C HIS A 144 -0.23 -5.82 -17.97
N ASN A 145 -1.43 -6.02 -17.44
CA ASN A 145 -2.69 -5.72 -18.12
C ASN A 145 -3.77 -5.38 -17.08
N HIS A 146 -4.90 -4.87 -17.55
CA HIS A 146 -6.02 -4.43 -16.71
C HIS A 146 -6.68 -5.55 -15.87
N GLU A 147 -6.39 -6.82 -16.15
CA GLU A 147 -6.90 -7.97 -15.41
C GLU A 147 -5.92 -8.48 -14.34
N SER A 148 -4.66 -7.99 -14.34
CA SER A 148 -3.58 -8.52 -13.46
C SER A 148 -3.86 -8.36 -11.97
N CYS A 149 -4.66 -7.36 -11.57
CA CYS A 149 -4.93 -7.04 -10.16
C CYS A 149 -6.37 -7.35 -9.72
N LEU A 150 -7.14 -8.07 -10.53
CA LEU A 150 -8.53 -8.40 -10.22
C LEU A 150 -8.63 -9.73 -9.47
N ILE A 151 -9.43 -9.77 -8.40
CA ILE A 151 -9.74 -11.00 -7.65
C ILE A 151 -11.24 -11.31 -7.85
N PRO A 152 -11.60 -12.53 -8.28
CA PRO A 152 -10.74 -13.65 -8.71
C PRO A 152 -9.89 -13.28 -9.94
N ILE A 153 -8.65 -13.82 -9.98
CA ILE A 153 -7.74 -13.51 -11.08
C ILE A 153 -8.34 -13.95 -12.41
N GLN A 154 -8.39 -13.02 -13.35
CA GLN A 154 -8.96 -13.23 -14.67
C GLN A 154 -7.93 -13.90 -15.59
N PRO A 155 -8.36 -14.54 -16.72
CA PRO A 155 -7.46 -15.31 -17.58
C PRO A 155 -6.20 -14.59 -18.02
N LYS A 156 -6.25 -13.28 -18.30
CA LYS A 156 -5.07 -12.51 -18.71
C LYS A 156 -4.16 -12.15 -17.53
N GLY A 157 -4.67 -12.23 -16.29
CA GLY A 157 -3.89 -12.03 -15.08
C GLY A 157 -3.14 -13.27 -14.60
N ILE A 158 -3.29 -14.42 -15.29
CA ILE A 158 -2.60 -15.66 -14.91
C ILE A 158 -1.10 -15.49 -15.16
N HIS A 159 -0.30 -15.87 -14.15
CA HIS A 159 1.15 -15.78 -14.18
C HIS A 159 1.76 -16.73 -15.20
N GLN A 160 2.61 -16.22 -16.08
CA GLN A 160 3.40 -17.02 -17.03
C GLN A 160 4.68 -17.53 -16.36
N LEU A 161 5.29 -16.73 -15.51
CA LEU A 161 6.42 -17.11 -14.66
C LEU A 161 5.86 -17.67 -13.34
N THR A 162 5.72 -18.98 -13.26
CA THR A 162 4.95 -19.64 -12.20
C THR A 162 5.75 -19.98 -10.95
N THR A 163 7.08 -19.81 -10.97
CA THR A 163 7.98 -20.26 -9.90
C THR A 163 7.62 -19.67 -8.54
N GLY A 164 7.38 -18.36 -8.46
CA GLY A 164 7.01 -17.70 -7.21
C GLY A 164 5.72 -18.26 -6.62
N SER A 165 4.66 -18.33 -7.43
CA SER A 165 3.36 -18.88 -7.00
C SER A 165 3.45 -20.34 -6.56
N ARG A 166 4.22 -21.19 -7.27
CA ARG A 166 4.45 -22.59 -6.89
C ARG A 166 5.14 -22.71 -5.54
N LYS A 167 6.19 -21.93 -5.33
CA LYS A 167 6.92 -21.91 -4.06
C LYS A 167 6.05 -21.41 -2.91
N ALA A 168 5.25 -20.38 -3.15
CA ALA A 168 4.30 -19.90 -2.15
C ALA A 168 3.30 -20.99 -1.74
N ILE A 169 2.72 -21.73 -2.69
CA ILE A 169 1.82 -22.85 -2.41
C ILE A 169 2.51 -23.90 -1.52
N GLU A 170 3.74 -24.33 -1.85
CA GLU A 170 4.50 -25.28 -1.03
C GLU A 170 4.64 -24.82 0.44
N ILE A 171 4.91 -23.55 0.65
CA ILE A 171 5.06 -22.98 2.00
C ILE A 171 3.72 -22.86 2.72
N TYR A 172 2.66 -22.39 2.03
CA TYR A 172 1.34 -22.26 2.61
C TYR A 172 0.75 -23.65 2.98
N GLU A 173 0.96 -24.67 2.17
CA GLU A 173 0.52 -26.02 2.50
C GLU A 173 1.25 -26.59 3.73
N LYS A 174 2.56 -26.31 3.88
CA LYS A 174 3.32 -26.65 5.10
C LYS A 174 2.78 -25.91 6.32
N CYS A 175 2.51 -24.62 6.19
CA CYS A 175 1.91 -23.82 7.26
C CYS A 175 0.56 -24.41 7.70
N LEU A 176 -0.31 -24.71 6.74
CA LEU A 176 -1.65 -25.25 7.01
C LEU A 176 -1.66 -26.72 7.50
N ALA A 177 -0.58 -27.46 7.29
CA ALA A 177 -0.44 -28.78 7.91
C ALA A 177 -0.26 -28.66 9.44
N GLU A 178 0.39 -27.61 9.91
CA GLU A 178 0.59 -27.35 11.35
C GLU A 178 -0.48 -26.41 11.93
N PHE A 179 -0.94 -25.43 11.14
CA PHE A 179 -1.92 -24.41 11.54
C PHE A 179 -3.17 -24.44 10.64
N PRO A 180 -4.00 -25.49 10.70
CA PRO A 180 -5.08 -25.72 9.72
C PRO A 180 -6.23 -24.70 9.78
N GLN A 181 -6.27 -23.86 10.81
CA GLN A 181 -7.29 -22.83 11.03
C GLN A 181 -6.77 -21.41 10.69
N ASP A 182 -5.57 -21.27 10.14
CA ASP A 182 -5.01 -19.96 9.83
C ASP A 182 -5.66 -19.37 8.58
N LEU A 183 -6.63 -18.45 8.82
CA LEU A 183 -7.45 -17.85 7.77
C LEU A 183 -6.63 -17.01 6.78
N GLU A 184 -5.57 -16.35 7.25
CA GLU A 184 -4.66 -15.59 6.38
C GLU A 184 -3.98 -16.50 5.37
N THR A 185 -3.38 -17.61 5.85
CA THR A 185 -2.72 -18.58 4.97
C THR A 185 -3.72 -19.28 4.04
N ILE A 186 -4.95 -19.59 4.53
CA ILE A 186 -6.01 -20.14 3.67
C ILE A 186 -6.33 -19.16 2.52
N TYR A 187 -6.50 -17.88 2.82
CA TYR A 187 -6.77 -16.87 1.79
C TYR A 187 -5.62 -16.76 0.78
N LEU A 188 -4.39 -16.63 1.25
CA LEU A 188 -3.20 -16.52 0.42
C LEU A 188 -2.97 -17.77 -0.45
N LEU A 189 -3.26 -18.97 0.07
CA LEU A 189 -3.21 -20.22 -0.71
C LEU A 189 -4.19 -20.17 -1.89
N ASN A 190 -5.43 -19.73 -1.68
CA ASN A 190 -6.41 -19.60 -2.76
C ASN A 190 -5.94 -18.59 -3.82
N ILE A 191 -5.39 -17.44 -3.40
CA ILE A 191 -4.81 -16.45 -4.34
C ILE A 191 -3.66 -17.08 -5.14
N ALA A 192 -2.75 -17.82 -4.48
CA ALA A 192 -1.63 -18.47 -5.17
C ALA A 192 -2.10 -19.49 -6.23
N TYR A 193 -3.17 -20.22 -5.97
CA TYR A 193 -3.79 -21.09 -6.99
C TYR A 193 -4.51 -20.28 -8.09
N MET A 194 -5.10 -19.12 -7.76
CA MET A 194 -5.69 -18.22 -8.76
C MET A 194 -4.65 -17.68 -9.73
N THR A 195 -3.46 -17.29 -9.24
CA THR A 195 -2.37 -16.80 -10.11
C THR A 195 -1.89 -17.84 -11.11
N LEU A 196 -2.12 -19.14 -10.84
CA LEU A 196 -1.76 -20.23 -11.74
C LEU A 196 -2.92 -20.69 -12.64
N GLY A 197 -4.11 -20.09 -12.52
CA GLY A 197 -5.32 -20.55 -13.20
C GLY A 197 -5.83 -21.90 -12.70
N GLU A 198 -5.40 -22.34 -11.52
CA GLU A 198 -5.73 -23.65 -10.95
C GLU A 198 -6.86 -23.61 -9.92
N TYR A 199 -7.27 -22.41 -9.51
CA TYR A 199 -8.44 -22.21 -8.66
C TYR A 199 -9.74 -22.34 -9.49
N PRO A 200 -10.80 -22.95 -8.97
CA PRO A 200 -10.92 -23.60 -7.65
C PRO A 200 -10.48 -25.06 -7.64
N HIS A 201 -10.18 -25.64 -8.79
CA HIS A 201 -10.14 -27.08 -9.03
C HIS A 201 -8.98 -27.81 -8.32
N ARG A 202 -7.85 -27.13 -8.14
CA ARG A 202 -6.64 -27.69 -7.52
C ARG A 202 -6.46 -27.31 -6.05
N VAL A 203 -7.24 -26.36 -5.53
CA VAL A 203 -7.20 -26.02 -4.11
C VAL A 203 -7.67 -27.21 -3.28
N PRO A 204 -6.94 -27.64 -2.23
CA PRO A 204 -7.41 -28.70 -1.33
C PRO A 204 -8.78 -28.34 -0.76
N LYS A 205 -9.77 -29.26 -0.87
CA LYS A 205 -11.18 -28.98 -0.53
C LYS A 205 -11.39 -28.36 0.85
N LYS A 206 -10.59 -28.78 1.84
CA LYS A 206 -10.67 -28.27 3.22
C LYS A 206 -10.25 -26.80 3.37
N TYR A 207 -9.55 -26.25 2.38
CA TYR A 207 -9.05 -24.88 2.37
C TYR A 207 -9.64 -24.06 1.21
N LEU A 208 -10.54 -24.64 0.43
CA LEU A 208 -11.17 -23.95 -0.69
C LEU A 208 -12.12 -22.87 -0.19
N ILE A 209 -11.89 -21.64 -0.63
CA ILE A 209 -12.85 -20.55 -0.53
C ILE A 209 -13.81 -20.68 -1.72
N ASP A 210 -15.11 -20.84 -1.43
CA ASP A 210 -16.12 -21.03 -2.47
C ASP A 210 -16.14 -19.85 -3.46
N PRO A 211 -16.11 -20.09 -4.78
CA PRO A 211 -16.16 -19.04 -5.80
C PRO A 211 -17.35 -18.09 -5.68
N THR A 212 -18.44 -18.51 -5.05
CA THR A 212 -19.62 -17.66 -4.86
C THR A 212 -19.35 -16.44 -3.95
N TRP A 213 -18.34 -16.53 -3.07
CA TRP A 213 -17.93 -15.43 -2.21
C TRP A 213 -17.35 -14.23 -2.97
N PHE A 214 -16.80 -14.50 -4.16
CA PHE A 214 -16.23 -13.43 -5.02
C PHE A 214 -17.25 -12.86 -6.01
N LYS A 215 -18.50 -13.36 -6.01
CA LYS A 215 -19.55 -12.83 -6.88
C LYS A 215 -20.17 -11.59 -6.25
N SER A 216 -20.09 -10.49 -6.97
CA SER A 216 -20.86 -9.29 -6.59
C SER A 216 -22.36 -9.57 -6.68
N LYS A 217 -23.12 -9.09 -5.71
CA LYS A 217 -24.60 -9.10 -5.72
C LYS A 217 -25.17 -7.96 -6.59
N ILE A 218 -24.35 -7.00 -6.95
CA ILE A 218 -24.70 -5.82 -7.73
C ILE A 218 -23.82 -5.83 -8.98
N ASP A 219 -24.45 -5.75 -10.13
CA ASP A 219 -23.74 -5.53 -11.40
C ASP A 219 -23.40 -4.04 -11.50
N TYR A 220 -22.12 -3.73 -11.27
CA TYR A 220 -21.61 -2.37 -11.35
C TYR A 220 -20.83 -2.19 -12.65
N PRO A 221 -21.15 -1.18 -13.49
CA PRO A 221 -20.38 -0.94 -14.70
C PRO A 221 -18.91 -0.65 -14.34
N ARG A 222 -18.01 -1.29 -15.05
CA ARG A 222 -16.57 -1.03 -14.87
C ARG A 222 -16.19 0.23 -15.62
N TYR A 223 -15.46 1.11 -14.94
CA TYR A 223 -14.84 2.24 -15.60
C TYR A 223 -13.62 1.77 -16.40
N THR A 224 -13.46 2.33 -17.60
CA THR A 224 -12.26 2.08 -18.39
C THR A 224 -11.10 2.94 -17.84
N ASP A 225 -9.97 2.32 -17.57
CA ASP A 225 -8.75 3.07 -17.23
C ASP A 225 -8.20 3.75 -18.48
N ILE A 226 -8.20 5.08 -18.47
CA ILE A 226 -7.69 5.94 -19.55
C ILE A 226 -6.53 6.81 -19.04
N ALA A 227 -6.02 6.58 -17.82
CA ALA A 227 -5.00 7.43 -17.21
C ALA A 227 -3.73 7.54 -18.08
N ALA A 228 -3.27 6.43 -18.64
CA ALA A 228 -2.11 6.43 -19.53
C ALA A 228 -2.32 7.26 -20.80
N GLN A 229 -3.53 7.26 -21.36
CA GLN A 229 -3.89 8.01 -22.56
C GLN A 229 -3.94 9.52 -22.30
N LEU A 230 -4.23 9.91 -21.07
CA LEU A 230 -4.32 11.30 -20.63
C LEU A 230 -3.03 11.80 -19.99
N GLY A 231 -1.97 10.98 -19.91
CA GLY A 231 -0.71 11.36 -19.27
C GLY A 231 -0.79 11.45 -17.74
N LEU A 232 -1.79 10.81 -17.12
CA LEU A 232 -2.01 10.81 -15.67
C LEU A 232 -1.37 9.62 -14.96
N ASN A 233 -0.67 8.75 -15.67
CA ASN A 233 -0.05 7.52 -15.16
C ASN A 233 1.35 7.78 -14.61
N THR A 234 1.49 8.69 -13.66
CA THR A 234 2.78 8.93 -13.01
C THR A 234 3.18 7.77 -12.11
N TYR A 235 4.47 7.45 -12.12
CA TYR A 235 5.05 6.48 -11.20
C TYR A 235 5.29 7.16 -9.84
N SER A 236 4.61 6.70 -8.80
CA SER A 236 4.75 7.22 -7.44
C SER A 236 4.32 6.19 -6.39
N LEU A 237 4.67 6.44 -5.12
CA LEU A 237 4.10 5.72 -3.98
C LEU A 237 2.71 6.28 -3.66
N ALA A 238 1.73 5.91 -4.43
CA ALA A 238 0.36 6.41 -4.44
C ALA A 238 -0.13 6.96 -3.08
N GLY A 239 -0.45 8.25 -3.06
CA GLY A 239 -1.04 8.94 -1.91
C GLY A 239 -2.54 9.14 -2.08
N GLY A 240 -2.99 10.35 -1.76
CA GLY A 240 -4.37 10.79 -1.96
C GLY A 240 -4.56 11.51 -3.30
N THR A 241 -5.81 11.58 -3.73
CA THR A 241 -6.22 12.37 -4.90
C THR A 241 -7.35 13.30 -4.49
N VAL A 242 -7.24 14.56 -4.90
CA VAL A 242 -8.29 15.59 -4.73
C VAL A 242 -8.67 16.10 -6.11
N ILE A 243 -9.96 16.27 -6.34
CA ILE A 243 -10.51 16.81 -7.58
C ILE A 243 -11.28 18.07 -7.23
N ASP A 244 -10.88 19.20 -7.80
CA ASP A 244 -11.52 20.50 -7.65
C ASP A 244 -11.10 21.43 -8.80
N ASP A 245 -11.73 22.57 -8.95
CA ASP A 245 -11.32 23.64 -9.87
C ASP A 245 -10.28 24.52 -9.16
N PHE A 246 -9.00 24.20 -9.31
CA PHE A 246 -7.91 24.90 -8.60
C PHE A 246 -7.50 26.23 -9.24
N ASN A 247 -7.87 26.49 -10.50
CA ASN A 247 -7.53 27.72 -11.23
C ASN A 247 -8.75 28.63 -11.48
N ASN A 248 -9.96 28.22 -11.08
CA ASN A 248 -11.25 28.89 -11.30
C ASN A 248 -11.61 29.11 -12.79
N ASP A 249 -11.31 28.13 -13.65
CA ASP A 249 -11.67 28.16 -15.05
C ASP A 249 -13.01 27.43 -15.35
N GLY A 250 -13.58 26.77 -14.36
CA GLY A 250 -14.84 26.01 -14.47
C GLY A 250 -14.65 24.55 -14.82
N TRP A 251 -13.41 24.07 -15.02
CA TRP A 251 -13.09 22.68 -15.24
C TRP A 251 -12.48 22.04 -13.98
N LEU A 252 -12.69 20.76 -13.82
CA LEU A 252 -12.14 20.04 -12.66
C LEU A 252 -10.69 19.62 -12.93
N ASP A 253 -9.81 20.05 -12.06
CA ASP A 253 -8.39 19.67 -12.01
C ASP A 253 -8.14 18.49 -11.07
N ILE A 254 -6.96 17.92 -11.12
CA ILE A 254 -6.59 16.79 -10.27
C ILE A 254 -5.29 17.10 -9.52
N VAL A 255 -5.33 17.05 -8.19
CA VAL A 255 -4.12 17.04 -7.34
C VAL A 255 -3.85 15.63 -6.87
N VAL A 256 -2.63 15.16 -7.08
CA VAL A 256 -2.17 13.85 -6.62
C VAL A 256 -1.02 14.02 -5.65
N THR A 257 -1.10 13.34 -4.51
CA THR A 257 -0.02 13.28 -3.52
C THR A 257 0.68 11.94 -3.56
N SER A 258 1.89 11.86 -3.02
CA SER A 258 2.60 10.61 -2.83
C SER A 258 2.93 10.40 -1.35
N MET A 259 3.02 9.13 -0.94
CA MET A 259 3.57 8.74 0.36
C MET A 259 5.09 8.71 0.37
N GLY A 260 5.74 8.87 -0.78
CA GLY A 260 7.18 8.91 -0.91
C GLY A 260 7.76 10.23 -0.38
N THR A 261 8.84 10.15 0.40
CA THR A 261 9.48 11.33 1.01
C THR A 261 10.26 12.19 0.02
N LYS A 262 10.50 11.68 -1.18
CA LYS A 262 11.26 12.33 -2.26
C LYS A 262 10.38 12.71 -3.46
N GLU A 263 9.11 12.39 -3.38
CA GLU A 263 8.16 12.61 -4.46
C GLU A 263 7.37 13.89 -4.20
N GLU A 264 7.01 14.58 -5.27
CA GLU A 264 6.34 15.87 -5.20
C GLU A 264 4.81 15.70 -5.31
N LEU A 265 4.08 16.67 -4.80
CA LEU A 265 2.67 16.85 -5.10
C LEU A 265 2.54 17.27 -6.56
N ILE A 266 1.65 16.65 -7.30
CA ILE A 266 1.42 16.92 -8.72
C ILE A 266 0.03 17.52 -8.89
N LEU A 267 -0.04 18.66 -9.58
CA LEU A 267 -1.29 19.28 -10.03
C LEU A 267 -1.42 19.08 -11.54
N TYR A 268 -2.49 18.42 -11.95
CA TYR A 268 -2.89 18.29 -13.35
C TYR A 268 -4.01 19.30 -13.62
N ILE A 269 -3.75 20.25 -14.50
CA ILE A 269 -4.73 21.25 -14.95
C ILE A 269 -5.47 20.69 -16.16
N ASN A 270 -6.80 20.74 -16.10
CA ASN A 270 -7.68 20.43 -17.20
C ASN A 270 -7.96 21.71 -18.00
N ASN A 271 -7.59 21.74 -19.31
CA ASN A 271 -7.72 22.93 -20.18
C ASN A 271 -8.72 22.68 -21.31
#